data_781b5ad9059ab0b1bc0af2836e8ac1f0
#
_entry.id   781b5ad9059ab0b1bc0af2836e8ac1f0
#
_cell.length_a   1.000
_cell.length_b   1.000
_cell.length_c   1.000
_cell.angle_alpha   90.00
_cell.angle_beta   90.00
_cell.angle_gamma   90.00
#
_symmetry.space_group_name_H-M   'P 1'
#
loop_
_entity.id
_entity.type
_entity.pdbx_description
1 polymer ?
#
loop_
_entity_poly.entity_id
_entity_poly.type
_entity_poly.pdbx_seq_one_letter_code
_entity_poly.pdbx_strand_id
1 'polypeptide(L)'
;MSRLLFAMLILLSACAPKEYFRTDIGATPCLSNARTDCSAANLVFNQQDDYTLGFVEFDDDGRFYDQRQADALLNSLQGHQQSQYVVIYTHGWHHNAKDSDNNVRRFKESLRDIKLRNPHYRVVGIYLGWRGETLETPWLRALTFWNRRSVSERLGQKQFLDFLLKVETVLKHEADPDNRLLTIGHSLGASVMLNALQPVWLQRLQQGHGDHARFGDMVLLVNPAVEARRYADLRAAVRRIAAANHLEHTNPLVVVASSEADNITKKMFTYSRAVPAWFESVLDPVEQVDMQGASQWDLAATAVGHFRSFITHRLEATDALSANQACSAATTIDTKMPANSKLNEPAGITANTSAWQLAEGLQLRPIAEAALDDPLWVVQTDKYVLPNHGFMAQKPFWCFIDRALGLPASRQTYARK
;
A
#
# COMPACT_ATOMS: atom_id res chain seq x y z
N MET A 1 16.15 -5.98 42.30
CA MET A 1 16.42 -6.59 40.98
C MET A 1 15.49 -6.06 39.88
N SER A 2 14.18 -5.90 40.11
CA SER A 2 13.21 -5.48 39.06
C SER A 2 13.47 -4.05 38.49
N ARG A 3 13.84 -3.07 39.31
CA ARG A 3 14.09 -1.68 38.88
C ARG A 3 15.39 -1.53 38.05
N LEU A 4 16.39 -2.35 38.33
CA LEU A 4 17.66 -2.38 37.57
C LEU A 4 17.46 -3.03 36.18
N LEU A 5 16.64 -4.08 36.06
CA LEU A 5 16.29 -4.70 34.78
C LEU A 5 15.46 -3.72 33.90
N PHE A 6 14.55 -2.96 34.49
CA PHE A 6 13.76 -1.97 33.77
C PHE A 6 14.60 -0.78 33.27
N ALA A 7 15.53 -0.30 34.12
CA ALA A 7 16.50 0.73 33.73
C ALA A 7 17.47 0.25 32.65
N MET A 8 17.91 -1.01 32.69
CA MET A 8 18.78 -1.62 31.69
C MET A 8 18.08 -1.81 30.36
N LEU A 9 16.77 -2.13 30.35
CA LEU A 9 15.95 -2.21 29.13
C LEU A 9 15.75 -0.83 28.47
N ILE A 10 15.60 0.24 29.27
CA ILE A 10 15.49 1.62 28.75
C ILE A 10 16.83 2.10 28.17
N LEU A 11 17.95 1.73 28.79
CA LEU A 11 19.29 2.09 28.30
C LEU A 11 19.67 1.35 27.02
N LEU A 12 19.22 0.10 26.83
CA LEU A 12 19.44 -0.66 25.60
C LEU A 12 18.65 -0.10 24.40
N SER A 13 17.50 0.49 24.63
CA SER A 13 16.72 1.14 23.56
C SER A 13 17.30 2.51 23.11
N ALA A 14 18.10 3.15 23.97
CA ALA A 14 18.71 4.45 23.66
C ALA A 14 20.01 4.37 22.83
N CYS A 15 20.61 3.18 22.68
CA CYS A 15 21.91 2.98 22.04
C CYS A 15 21.85 2.29 20.66
N ALA A 16 20.66 2.05 20.08
CA ALA A 16 20.60 1.57 18.72
C ALA A 16 21.07 2.68 17.77
N PRO A 17 22.12 2.45 16.94
CA PRO A 17 22.63 3.48 16.04
C PRO A 17 21.52 3.98 15.13
N LYS A 18 21.49 5.29 14.87
CA LYS A 18 20.65 5.92 13.85
C LYS A 18 21.26 5.63 12.49
N GLU A 19 21.20 4.38 12.04
CA GLU A 19 21.75 3.99 10.74
C GLU A 19 20.71 4.17 9.65
N TYR A 20 21.11 4.85 8.58
CA TYR A 20 20.50 4.74 7.27
C TYR A 20 21.49 4.04 6.31
N PHE A 21 20.95 3.39 5.29
CA PHE A 21 21.70 2.41 4.51
C PHE A 21 22.15 2.92 3.14
N ARG A 22 21.44 3.91 2.60
CA ARG A 22 21.70 4.44 1.25
C ARG A 22 22.51 5.73 1.33
N THR A 23 23.79 5.56 1.62
CA THR A 23 24.72 6.66 1.91
C THR A 23 25.41 7.23 0.68
N ASP A 24 25.43 6.48 -0.43
CA ASP A 24 25.97 6.95 -1.72
C ASP A 24 24.84 7.67 -2.49
N ILE A 25 24.86 9.00 -2.43
CA ILE A 25 23.81 9.86 -2.97
C ILE A 25 24.32 10.55 -4.23
N GLY A 26 23.91 10.03 -5.38
CA GLY A 26 24.23 10.55 -6.69
C GLY A 26 23.07 11.24 -7.39
N ALA A 27 23.36 12.25 -8.21
CA ALA A 27 22.39 12.86 -9.13
C ALA A 27 22.02 11.91 -10.29
N THR A 28 22.94 10.99 -10.63
CA THR A 28 22.72 9.95 -11.64
C THR A 28 22.60 8.59 -10.97
N PRO A 29 21.72 7.69 -11.49
CA PRO A 29 21.59 6.36 -10.94
C PRO A 29 22.89 5.55 -11.02
N CYS A 30 23.18 4.80 -9.95
CA CYS A 30 24.18 3.74 -10.01
C CYS A 30 23.73 2.67 -10.99
N LEU A 31 24.57 2.33 -11.97
CA LEU A 31 24.25 1.33 -13.00
C LEU A 31 24.50 -0.07 -12.46
N SER A 32 23.42 -0.71 -11.99
CA SER A 32 23.50 -2.07 -11.45
C SER A 32 23.67 -3.10 -12.56
N ASN A 33 24.78 -3.78 -12.53
CA ASN A 33 25.12 -4.92 -13.39
C ASN A 33 25.93 -5.96 -12.60
N ALA A 34 26.36 -7.04 -13.25
CA ALA A 34 27.10 -8.15 -12.60
C ALA A 34 28.45 -7.73 -11.96
N ARG A 35 28.95 -6.52 -12.22
CA ARG A 35 30.28 -6.04 -11.79
C ARG A 35 30.23 -4.82 -10.88
N THR A 36 29.07 -4.14 -10.76
CA THR A 36 28.94 -2.88 -10.03
C THR A 36 28.14 -3.09 -8.75
N ASP A 37 28.74 -2.79 -7.61
CA ASP A 37 28.06 -2.77 -6.32
C ASP A 37 27.30 -1.43 -6.15
N CYS A 38 25.98 -1.49 -6.16
CA CYS A 38 25.08 -0.37 -5.91
C CYS A 38 24.36 -0.51 -4.56
N SER A 39 24.87 -1.31 -3.64
CA SER A 39 24.17 -1.64 -2.38
C SER A 39 23.96 -0.43 -1.46
N ALA A 40 24.86 0.57 -1.53
CA ALA A 40 24.75 1.81 -0.76
C ALA A 40 24.11 2.97 -1.54
N ALA A 41 23.85 2.81 -2.84
CA ALA A 41 23.31 3.87 -3.68
C ALA A 41 21.83 4.15 -3.36
N ASN A 42 21.47 5.45 -3.28
CA ASN A 42 20.08 5.87 -3.11
C ASN A 42 19.26 5.78 -4.39
N LEU A 43 19.92 5.80 -5.55
CA LEU A 43 19.28 5.71 -6.86
C LEU A 43 20.02 4.67 -7.71
N VAL A 44 19.31 3.66 -8.18
CA VAL A 44 19.85 2.50 -8.90
C VAL A 44 19.06 2.30 -10.20
N PHE A 45 19.78 2.17 -11.32
CA PHE A 45 19.20 1.69 -12.58
C PHE A 45 19.64 0.25 -12.84
N ASN A 46 18.68 -0.66 -12.85
CA ASN A 46 18.92 -2.05 -13.22
C ASN A 46 18.94 -2.18 -14.75
N GLN A 47 20.14 -2.35 -15.31
CA GLN A 47 20.33 -2.42 -16.77
C GLN A 47 19.76 -3.70 -17.39
N GLN A 48 19.72 -4.80 -16.64
CA GLN A 48 19.23 -6.08 -17.14
C GLN A 48 17.70 -6.10 -17.25
N ASP A 49 17.01 -5.56 -16.24
CA ASP A 49 15.55 -5.64 -16.10
C ASP A 49 14.86 -4.31 -16.46
N ASP A 50 15.64 -3.28 -16.84
CA ASP A 50 15.19 -1.97 -17.34
C ASP A 50 14.20 -1.25 -16.41
N TYR A 51 14.56 -1.12 -15.13
CA TYR A 51 13.82 -0.30 -14.16
C TYR A 51 14.75 0.56 -13.33
N THR A 52 14.22 1.66 -12.77
CA THR A 52 14.88 2.50 -11.80
C THR A 52 14.34 2.20 -10.39
N LEU A 53 15.20 2.16 -9.37
CA LEU A 53 14.82 2.04 -7.98
C LEU A 53 15.47 3.15 -7.16
N GLY A 54 14.66 3.98 -6.53
CA GLY A 54 15.09 5.01 -5.61
C GLY A 54 14.74 4.68 -4.16
N PHE A 55 15.60 5.11 -3.24
CA PHE A 55 15.41 4.98 -1.80
C PHE A 55 15.36 6.35 -1.15
N VAL A 56 14.39 6.54 -0.26
CA VAL A 56 14.33 7.68 0.64
C VAL A 56 14.11 7.15 2.05
N GLU A 57 15.01 7.50 2.96
CA GLU A 57 15.01 6.96 4.31
C GLU A 57 14.61 8.03 5.33
N PHE A 58 13.76 7.63 6.29
CA PHE A 58 13.19 8.48 7.31
C PHE A 58 13.52 7.99 8.71
N ASP A 59 13.71 8.95 9.63
CA ASP A 59 13.81 8.68 11.04
C ASP A 59 12.43 8.35 11.68
N ASP A 60 12.43 8.04 12.96
CA ASP A 60 11.22 7.67 13.72
C ASP A 60 10.19 8.83 13.86
N ASP A 61 10.54 10.04 13.48
CA ASP A 61 9.67 11.23 13.48
C ASP A 61 9.23 11.66 12.06
N GLY A 62 9.56 10.88 11.03
CA GLY A 62 9.21 11.17 9.63
C GLY A 62 10.04 12.27 9.00
N ARG A 63 11.26 12.53 9.53
CA ARG A 63 12.23 13.44 8.92
C ARG A 63 13.19 12.64 8.04
N PHE A 64 13.67 13.26 6.98
CA PHE A 64 14.72 12.63 6.17
C PHE A 64 15.98 12.38 7.00
N TYR A 65 16.58 11.20 6.85
CA TYR A 65 17.96 11.01 7.29
C TYR A 65 18.90 11.87 6.46
N ASP A 66 18.66 11.94 5.14
CA ASP A 66 19.36 12.82 4.24
C ASP A 66 18.41 13.32 3.13
N GLN A 67 18.11 14.61 3.14
CA GLN A 67 17.19 15.21 2.16
C GLN A 67 17.67 15.05 0.72
N ARG A 68 18.99 14.95 0.50
CA ARG A 68 19.56 14.78 -0.85
C ARG A 68 19.05 13.49 -1.53
N GLN A 69 18.67 12.44 -0.76
CA GLN A 69 18.04 11.24 -1.31
C GLN A 69 16.71 11.60 -2.01
N ALA A 70 15.87 12.40 -1.35
CA ALA A 70 14.60 12.86 -1.88
C ALA A 70 14.79 13.77 -3.09
N ASP A 71 15.72 14.72 -3.02
CA ASP A 71 15.98 15.66 -4.09
C ASP A 71 16.52 14.96 -5.35
N ALA A 72 17.45 14.04 -5.21
CA ALA A 72 17.99 13.25 -6.32
C ALA A 72 16.90 12.42 -7.00
N LEU A 73 16.02 11.80 -6.21
CA LEU A 73 14.92 11.01 -6.73
C LEU A 73 13.88 11.87 -7.46
N LEU A 74 13.45 12.99 -6.88
CA LEU A 74 12.51 13.92 -7.52
C LEU A 74 13.05 14.45 -8.85
N ASN A 75 14.33 14.81 -8.91
CA ASN A 75 14.99 15.23 -10.14
C ASN A 75 15.01 14.11 -11.19
N SER A 76 15.17 12.85 -10.74
CA SER A 76 15.16 11.69 -11.65
C SER A 76 13.81 11.38 -12.26
N LEU A 77 12.72 11.93 -11.73
CA LEU A 77 11.35 11.75 -12.27
C LEU A 77 11.00 12.79 -13.34
N GLN A 78 11.76 13.89 -13.43
CA GLN A 78 11.47 15.00 -14.35
C GLN A 78 12.08 14.81 -15.72
N GLY A 79 11.50 15.46 -16.75
CA GLY A 79 12.09 15.61 -18.08
C GLY A 79 12.05 14.35 -18.95
N HIS A 80 11.23 13.35 -18.63
CA HIS A 80 11.09 12.14 -19.43
C HIS A 80 9.95 12.27 -20.46
N GLN A 81 10.24 11.86 -21.71
CA GLN A 81 9.23 11.78 -22.78
C GLN A 81 8.41 10.48 -22.72
N GLN A 82 8.96 9.45 -22.08
CA GLN A 82 8.27 8.17 -21.91
C GLN A 82 7.37 8.24 -20.69
N SER A 83 6.12 7.78 -20.82
CA SER A 83 5.17 7.64 -19.72
C SER A 83 5.76 6.79 -18.60
N GLN A 84 5.57 7.20 -17.36
CA GLN A 84 6.15 6.57 -16.19
C GLN A 84 5.11 5.75 -15.42
N TYR A 85 5.49 4.55 -14.98
CA TYR A 85 4.78 3.80 -13.97
C TYR A 85 5.59 3.80 -12.69
N VAL A 86 5.18 4.66 -11.76
CA VAL A 86 5.86 4.86 -10.48
C VAL A 86 5.15 4.08 -9.39
N VAL A 87 5.90 3.28 -8.64
CA VAL A 87 5.42 2.51 -7.50
C VAL A 87 6.11 2.99 -6.24
N ILE A 88 5.39 3.69 -5.37
CA ILE A 88 5.84 4.02 -4.01
C ILE A 88 5.52 2.84 -3.10
N TYR A 89 6.50 2.39 -2.33
CA TYR A 89 6.34 1.29 -1.39
C TYR A 89 6.89 1.64 0.00
N THR A 90 6.06 1.44 1.04
CA THR A 90 6.44 1.56 2.45
C THR A 90 6.30 0.21 3.13
N HIS A 91 7.41 -0.27 3.67
CA HIS A 91 7.51 -1.59 4.28
C HIS A 91 6.92 -1.66 5.69
N GLY A 92 6.68 -2.89 6.15
CA GLY A 92 6.19 -3.19 7.48
C GLY A 92 7.28 -3.38 8.54
N TRP A 93 6.87 -4.01 9.65
CA TRP A 93 7.74 -4.40 10.74
C TRP A 93 8.83 -5.40 10.29
N HIS A 94 9.99 -5.39 10.93
CA HIS A 94 11.18 -6.20 10.67
C HIS A 94 11.97 -5.88 9.39
N HIS A 95 11.65 -4.81 8.70
CA HIS A 95 12.31 -4.42 7.46
C HIS A 95 13.00 -3.06 7.56
N ASN A 96 13.89 -2.80 6.60
CA ASN A 96 14.63 -1.55 6.44
C ASN A 96 15.05 -1.37 4.96
N ALA A 97 15.85 -0.34 4.66
CA ALA A 97 16.32 -0.07 3.31
C ALA A 97 17.66 -0.75 2.93
N LYS A 98 18.17 -1.69 3.76
CA LYS A 98 19.41 -2.41 3.49
C LYS A 98 19.26 -3.28 2.24
N ASP A 99 20.30 -3.34 1.40
CA ASP A 99 20.22 -4.10 0.13
C ASP A 99 19.93 -5.59 0.33
N SER A 100 20.46 -6.17 1.41
CA SER A 100 20.24 -7.58 1.78
C SER A 100 18.84 -7.83 2.42
N ASP A 101 18.02 -6.78 2.67
CA ASP A 101 16.69 -6.96 3.22
C ASP A 101 15.77 -7.70 2.23
N ASN A 102 15.04 -8.67 2.75
CA ASN A 102 14.17 -9.53 1.94
C ASN A 102 13.06 -8.74 1.22
N ASN A 103 12.55 -7.66 1.85
CA ASN A 103 11.55 -6.79 1.24
C ASN A 103 12.13 -5.99 0.07
N VAL A 104 13.35 -5.46 0.21
CA VAL A 104 14.07 -4.76 -0.88
C VAL A 104 14.26 -5.71 -2.06
N ARG A 105 14.71 -6.95 -1.81
CA ARG A 105 14.88 -7.96 -2.86
C ARG A 105 13.58 -8.28 -3.57
N ARG A 106 12.50 -8.55 -2.82
CA ARG A 106 11.18 -8.84 -3.40
C ARG A 106 10.58 -7.65 -4.15
N PHE A 107 10.85 -6.44 -3.69
CA PHE A 107 10.41 -5.24 -4.41
C PHE A 107 11.14 -5.09 -5.76
N LYS A 108 12.45 -5.37 -5.81
CA LYS A 108 13.20 -5.46 -7.07
C LYS A 108 12.59 -6.49 -8.04
N GLU A 109 12.23 -7.69 -7.54
CA GLU A 109 11.55 -8.72 -8.32
C GLU A 109 10.19 -8.23 -8.85
N SER A 110 9.40 -7.53 -8.01
CA SER A 110 8.13 -6.96 -8.42
C SER A 110 8.29 -5.90 -9.52
N LEU A 111 9.29 -5.02 -9.43
CA LEU A 111 9.55 -3.99 -10.45
C LEU A 111 9.94 -4.62 -11.79
N ARG A 112 10.77 -5.67 -11.77
CA ARG A 112 11.09 -6.46 -12.97
C ARG A 112 9.81 -7.02 -13.61
N ASP A 113 8.95 -7.65 -12.81
CA ASP A 113 7.72 -8.26 -13.29
C ASP A 113 6.73 -7.21 -13.80
N ILE A 114 6.66 -6.02 -13.18
CA ILE A 114 5.89 -4.87 -13.68
C ILE A 114 6.44 -4.42 -15.03
N LYS A 115 7.75 -4.27 -15.18
CA LYS A 115 8.38 -3.87 -16.45
C LYS A 115 8.11 -4.87 -17.56
N LEU A 116 8.19 -6.17 -17.27
CA LEU A 116 7.86 -7.22 -18.24
C LEU A 116 6.39 -7.16 -18.73
N ARG A 117 5.45 -6.84 -17.83
CA ARG A 117 4.04 -6.69 -18.21
C ARG A 117 3.74 -5.35 -18.88
N ASN A 118 4.52 -4.31 -18.59
CA ASN A 118 4.29 -2.94 -19.07
C ASN A 118 5.56 -2.36 -19.74
N PRO A 119 6.03 -2.97 -20.87
CA PRO A 119 7.34 -2.66 -21.45
C PRO A 119 7.44 -1.24 -22.02
N HIS A 120 6.31 -0.61 -22.34
CA HIS A 120 6.25 0.76 -22.86
C HIS A 120 6.34 1.83 -21.77
N TYR A 121 6.19 1.48 -20.49
CA TYR A 121 6.41 2.40 -19.40
C TYR A 121 7.88 2.43 -18.95
N ARG A 122 8.35 3.61 -18.56
CA ARG A 122 9.51 3.72 -17.69
C ARG A 122 9.08 3.34 -16.27
N VAL A 123 9.53 2.19 -15.77
CA VAL A 123 9.17 1.70 -14.43
C VAL A 123 10.13 2.28 -13.40
N VAL A 124 9.56 2.93 -12.38
CA VAL A 124 10.31 3.49 -11.26
C VAL A 124 9.74 3.01 -9.94
N GLY A 125 10.56 2.33 -9.14
CA GLY A 125 10.25 2.01 -7.76
C GLY A 125 10.77 3.08 -6.81
N ILE A 126 9.97 3.44 -5.82
CA ILE A 126 10.36 4.32 -4.71
C ILE A 126 10.18 3.55 -3.41
N TYR A 127 11.30 3.15 -2.80
CA TYR A 127 11.30 2.45 -1.52
C TYR A 127 11.45 3.46 -0.39
N LEU A 128 10.39 3.64 0.41
CA LEU A 128 10.40 4.50 1.58
C LEU A 128 10.86 3.69 2.79
N GLY A 129 12.13 3.87 3.14
CA GLY A 129 12.78 3.17 4.23
C GLY A 129 12.55 3.85 5.57
N TRP A 130 12.29 3.06 6.60
CA TRP A 130 12.24 3.51 7.99
C TRP A 130 12.73 2.38 8.89
N ARG A 131 13.02 2.67 10.15
CA ARG A 131 13.51 1.64 11.06
C ARG A 131 12.37 0.74 11.53
N GLY A 132 12.03 -0.30 10.75
CA GLY A 132 11.00 -1.28 11.07
C GLY A 132 11.37 -2.25 12.20
N GLU A 133 12.66 -2.35 12.56
CA GLU A 133 13.19 -3.20 13.63
C GLU A 133 14.18 -2.44 14.51
N THR A 134 14.12 -2.69 15.83
CA THR A 134 15.05 -2.06 16.81
C THR A 134 15.97 -3.06 17.50
N LEU A 135 15.64 -4.36 17.47
CA LEU A 135 16.39 -5.41 18.13
C LEU A 135 16.47 -6.64 17.23
N GLU A 136 17.68 -7.10 16.95
CA GLU A 136 17.90 -8.31 16.10
C GLU A 136 17.65 -9.62 16.87
N THR A 137 17.55 -9.60 18.20
CA THR A 137 17.41 -10.77 19.04
C THR A 137 15.99 -11.36 18.94
N PRO A 138 15.80 -12.61 18.46
CA PRO A 138 14.48 -13.15 18.11
C PRO A 138 13.43 -13.12 19.23
N TRP A 139 13.80 -13.40 20.47
CA TRP A 139 12.87 -13.45 21.59
C TRP A 139 12.46 -12.06 22.11
N LEU A 140 13.22 -10.99 21.80
CA LEU A 140 12.89 -9.61 22.13
C LEU A 140 12.10 -8.90 21.02
N ARG A 141 12.03 -9.49 19.81
CA ARG A 141 11.35 -8.89 18.66
C ARG A 141 9.89 -8.55 18.94
N ALA A 142 9.17 -9.44 19.62
CA ALA A 142 7.76 -9.20 19.96
C ALA A 142 7.55 -7.93 20.80
N LEU A 143 8.52 -7.56 21.67
CA LEU A 143 8.45 -6.36 22.49
C LEU A 143 8.63 -5.08 21.67
N THR A 144 9.26 -5.18 20.50
CA THR A 144 9.48 -4.00 19.63
C THR A 144 8.24 -3.63 18.81
N PHE A 145 7.28 -4.53 18.65
CA PHE A 145 6.06 -4.28 17.86
C PHE A 145 5.32 -3.01 18.30
N TRP A 146 5.09 -2.85 19.62
CA TRP A 146 4.39 -1.68 20.18
C TRP A 146 5.12 -0.38 19.93
N ASN A 147 6.44 -0.39 20.11
CA ASN A 147 7.27 0.77 19.83
C ASN A 147 7.23 1.14 18.34
N ARG A 148 7.39 0.14 17.44
CA ARG A 148 7.36 0.37 15.99
C ARG A 148 5.98 0.78 15.49
N ARG A 149 4.91 0.28 16.12
CA ARG A 149 3.55 0.74 15.84
C ARG A 149 3.38 2.23 16.15
N SER A 150 3.78 2.67 17.35
CA SER A 150 3.72 4.10 17.72
C SER A 150 4.54 4.97 16.78
N VAL A 151 5.69 4.48 16.31
CA VAL A 151 6.51 5.15 15.28
C VAL A 151 5.75 5.23 13.96
N SER A 152 5.14 4.14 13.50
CA SER A 152 4.38 4.13 12.23
C SER A 152 3.22 5.13 12.23
N GLU A 153 2.66 5.43 13.38
CA GLU A 153 1.59 6.43 13.53
C GLU A 153 2.10 7.88 13.40
N ARG A 154 3.34 8.15 13.79
CA ARG A 154 3.94 9.50 13.69
C ARG A 154 4.69 9.75 12.40
N LEU A 155 5.27 8.70 11.82
CA LEU A 155 6.17 8.77 10.68
C LEU A 155 5.49 9.35 9.42
N GLY A 156 4.20 9.07 9.20
CA GLY A 156 3.43 9.57 8.06
C GLY A 156 3.19 11.08 8.03
N GLN A 157 3.84 11.87 8.88
CA GLN A 157 3.66 13.32 8.99
C GLN A 157 4.86 14.09 8.43
N LYS A 158 4.73 15.41 8.36
CA LYS A 158 5.80 16.37 8.02
C LYS A 158 6.48 16.04 6.68
N GLN A 159 7.80 15.80 6.72
CA GLN A 159 8.62 15.61 5.52
C GLN A 159 8.25 14.35 4.72
N PHE A 160 7.74 13.31 5.38
CA PHE A 160 7.22 12.13 4.70
C PHE A 160 6.02 12.48 3.80
N LEU A 161 5.04 13.19 4.34
CA LEU A 161 3.89 13.67 3.55
C LEU A 161 4.31 14.66 2.47
N ASP A 162 5.16 15.63 2.80
CA ASP A 162 5.67 16.61 1.84
C ASP A 162 6.34 15.93 0.64
N PHE A 163 7.12 14.87 0.89
CA PHE A 163 7.75 14.09 -0.16
C PHE A 163 6.72 13.41 -1.06
N LEU A 164 5.70 12.76 -0.49
CA LEU A 164 4.63 12.13 -1.26
C LEU A 164 3.93 13.15 -2.18
N LEU A 165 3.56 14.31 -1.65
CA LEU A 165 2.89 15.37 -2.41
C LEU A 165 3.77 15.92 -3.54
N LYS A 166 5.08 16.05 -3.32
CA LYS A 166 6.03 16.44 -4.37
C LYS A 166 6.11 15.41 -5.49
N VAL A 167 6.16 14.10 -5.15
CA VAL A 167 6.12 13.02 -6.15
C VAL A 167 4.83 13.08 -6.97
N GLU A 168 3.69 13.24 -6.30
CA GLU A 168 2.40 13.38 -7.00
C GLU A 168 2.39 14.60 -7.93
N THR A 169 2.87 15.75 -7.46
CA THR A 169 2.92 16.99 -8.27
C THR A 169 3.75 16.77 -9.54
N VAL A 170 4.97 16.23 -9.40
CA VAL A 170 5.85 15.96 -10.55
C VAL A 170 5.20 15.02 -11.57
N LEU A 171 4.48 14.01 -11.10
CA LEU A 171 3.95 12.96 -11.99
C LEU A 171 2.58 13.28 -12.57
N LYS A 172 1.72 14.01 -11.83
CA LYS A 172 0.30 14.18 -12.21
C LYS A 172 -0.07 15.59 -12.64
N HIS A 173 0.71 16.60 -12.23
CA HIS A 173 0.42 17.99 -12.55
C HIS A 173 1.37 18.60 -13.58
N GLU A 174 2.60 18.09 -13.67
CA GLU A 174 3.66 18.68 -14.51
C GLU A 174 4.07 17.77 -15.68
N ALA A 175 3.47 16.59 -15.81
CA ALA A 175 3.92 15.56 -16.73
C ALA A 175 2.78 14.93 -17.55
N ASP A 176 3.14 13.90 -18.30
CA ASP A 176 2.27 13.13 -19.17
C ASP A 176 1.04 12.56 -18.42
N PRO A 177 -0.20 12.78 -18.91
CA PRO A 177 -1.42 12.23 -18.32
C PRO A 177 -1.46 10.71 -18.28
N ASP A 178 -0.65 10.05 -19.10
CA ASP A 178 -0.52 8.59 -19.11
C ASP A 178 0.38 8.05 -17.98
N ASN A 179 1.06 8.92 -17.23
CA ASN A 179 1.79 8.50 -16.05
C ASN A 179 0.88 7.80 -15.04
N ARG A 180 1.40 6.76 -14.41
CA ARG A 180 0.72 5.99 -13.35
C ARG A 180 1.48 6.09 -12.04
N LEU A 181 0.77 6.44 -10.98
CA LEU A 181 1.28 6.52 -9.61
C LEU A 181 0.52 5.56 -8.70
N LEU A 182 1.16 4.45 -8.36
CA LEU A 182 0.70 3.46 -7.40
C LEU A 182 1.43 3.66 -6.06
N THR A 183 0.68 3.79 -4.98
CA THR A 183 1.25 3.92 -3.64
C THR A 183 0.83 2.73 -2.78
N ILE A 184 1.80 1.99 -2.25
CA ILE A 184 1.57 0.77 -1.46
C ILE A 184 2.12 0.92 -0.06
N GLY A 185 1.27 0.71 0.94
CA GLY A 185 1.67 0.48 2.33
C GLY A 185 1.43 -0.97 2.73
N HIS A 186 2.43 -1.64 3.30
CA HIS A 186 2.31 -3.02 3.76
C HIS A 186 2.38 -3.13 5.28
N SER A 187 1.44 -3.83 5.91
CA SER A 187 1.45 -4.08 7.35
C SER A 187 1.51 -2.77 8.16
N LEU A 188 2.54 -2.51 8.99
CA LEU A 188 2.74 -1.21 9.66
C LEU A 188 3.01 -0.07 8.67
N GLY A 189 3.60 -0.34 7.49
CA GLY A 189 3.73 0.66 6.42
C GLY A 189 2.39 1.15 5.89
N ALA A 190 1.35 0.33 5.97
CA ALA A 190 -0.02 0.75 5.67
C ALA A 190 -0.56 1.75 6.71
N SER A 191 -0.18 1.60 7.98
CA SER A 191 -0.50 2.60 9.02
C SER A 191 0.19 3.94 8.74
N VAL A 192 1.47 3.92 8.30
CA VAL A 192 2.19 5.13 7.88
C VAL A 192 1.45 5.83 6.74
N MET A 193 1.08 5.09 5.68
CA MET A 193 0.41 5.65 4.51
C MET A 193 -0.99 6.20 4.84
N LEU A 194 -1.75 5.48 5.66
CA LEU A 194 -3.07 5.96 6.11
C LEU A 194 -2.96 7.28 6.87
N ASN A 195 -2.01 7.38 7.79
CA ASN A 195 -1.78 8.60 8.57
C ASN A 195 -1.32 9.77 7.71
N ALA A 196 -0.49 9.51 6.71
CA ALA A 196 -0.02 10.55 5.80
C ALA A 196 -1.15 11.08 4.91
N LEU A 197 -1.95 10.18 4.33
CA LEU A 197 -2.88 10.54 3.24
C LEU A 197 -4.30 10.85 3.70
N GLN A 198 -4.72 10.37 4.89
CA GLN A 198 -6.05 10.68 5.43
C GLN A 198 -6.36 12.19 5.47
N PRO A 199 -5.50 13.06 6.01
CA PRO A 199 -5.79 14.51 6.03
C PRO A 199 -5.86 15.11 4.62
N VAL A 200 -5.08 14.58 3.66
CA VAL A 200 -5.09 15.03 2.27
C VAL A 200 -6.43 14.72 1.62
N TRP A 201 -6.94 13.49 1.77
CA TRP A 201 -8.25 13.10 1.23
C TRP A 201 -9.37 13.94 1.82
N LEU A 202 -9.39 14.11 3.14
CA LEU A 202 -10.43 14.88 3.81
C LEU A 202 -10.41 16.36 3.38
N GLN A 203 -9.24 16.95 3.26
CA GLN A 203 -9.09 18.34 2.78
C GLN A 203 -9.58 18.49 1.34
N ARG A 204 -9.17 17.59 0.43
CA ARG A 204 -9.57 17.64 -0.99
C ARG A 204 -11.09 17.43 -1.15
N LEU A 205 -11.67 16.52 -0.39
CA LEU A 205 -13.13 16.30 -0.36
C LEU A 205 -13.87 17.55 0.14
N GLN A 206 -13.38 18.21 1.20
CA GLN A 206 -13.96 19.45 1.72
C GLN A 206 -13.91 20.58 0.68
N GLN A 207 -12.91 20.57 -0.20
CA GLN A 207 -12.77 21.51 -1.32
C GLN A 207 -13.66 21.15 -2.52
N GLY A 208 -14.46 20.09 -2.45
CA GLY A 208 -15.38 19.66 -3.50
C GLY A 208 -14.73 18.90 -4.66
N HIS A 209 -13.55 18.34 -4.46
CA HIS A 209 -12.79 17.72 -5.55
C HIS A 209 -13.29 16.33 -5.99
N GLY A 210 -14.21 15.67 -5.26
CA GLY A 210 -14.78 14.37 -5.66
C GLY A 210 -13.71 13.33 -6.01
N ASP A 211 -13.74 12.82 -7.23
CA ASP A 211 -12.75 11.84 -7.73
C ASP A 211 -11.31 12.36 -7.74
N HIS A 212 -11.10 13.67 -7.82
CA HIS A 212 -9.77 14.29 -7.73
C HIS A 212 -9.25 14.38 -6.29
N ALA A 213 -10.04 13.96 -5.30
CA ALA A 213 -9.55 13.84 -3.92
C ALA A 213 -8.53 12.71 -3.73
N ARG A 214 -8.43 11.77 -4.67
CA ARG A 214 -7.44 10.67 -4.63
C ARG A 214 -6.01 11.21 -4.61
N PHE A 215 -5.12 10.39 -4.07
CA PHE A 215 -3.68 10.57 -4.20
C PHE A 215 -3.16 9.66 -5.31
N GLY A 216 -2.58 10.23 -6.35
CA GLY A 216 -2.15 9.49 -7.53
C GLY A 216 -3.30 8.73 -8.21
N ASP A 217 -2.99 7.56 -8.76
CA ASP A 217 -3.99 6.71 -9.42
C ASP A 217 -4.58 5.65 -8.47
N MET A 218 -3.79 5.17 -7.50
CA MET A 218 -4.24 4.19 -6.51
C MET A 218 -3.40 4.23 -5.25
N VAL A 219 -4.06 4.24 -4.10
CA VAL A 219 -3.45 3.94 -2.80
C VAL A 219 -3.91 2.58 -2.32
N LEU A 220 -2.96 1.69 -2.07
CA LEU A 220 -3.20 0.31 -1.70
C LEU A 220 -2.58 0.00 -0.34
N LEU A 221 -3.39 -0.41 0.62
CA LEU A 221 -2.99 -0.84 1.95
C LEU A 221 -3.10 -2.36 2.04
N VAL A 222 -1.97 -3.07 1.98
CA VAL A 222 -1.94 -4.53 1.93
C VAL A 222 -1.72 -5.10 3.32
N ASN A 223 -2.61 -5.99 3.73
CA ASN A 223 -2.59 -6.64 5.05
C ASN A 223 -2.29 -5.63 6.18
N PRO A 224 -3.07 -4.52 6.27
CA PRO A 224 -2.72 -3.39 7.12
C PRO A 224 -2.82 -3.73 8.60
N ALA A 225 -1.80 -3.35 9.37
CA ALA A 225 -1.83 -3.35 10.82
C ALA A 225 -2.49 -2.06 11.35
N VAL A 226 -3.74 -1.84 10.97
CA VAL A 226 -4.58 -0.68 11.30
C VAL A 226 -5.86 -1.16 11.94
N GLU A 227 -6.27 -0.55 13.06
CA GLU A 227 -7.52 -0.88 13.74
C GLU A 227 -8.74 -0.50 12.89
N ALA A 228 -9.77 -1.34 12.95
CA ALA A 228 -11.06 -1.05 12.34
C ALA A 228 -11.64 0.28 12.84
N ARG A 229 -11.42 0.63 14.12
CA ARG A 229 -11.82 1.90 14.72
C ARG A 229 -11.31 3.11 13.92
N ARG A 230 -10.01 3.16 13.63
CA ARG A 230 -9.41 4.29 12.90
C ARG A 230 -9.99 4.43 11.47
N TYR A 231 -10.29 3.29 10.86
CA TYR A 231 -10.96 3.27 9.56
C TYR A 231 -12.43 3.68 9.66
N ALA A 232 -13.12 3.35 10.77
CA ALA A 232 -14.47 3.81 11.04
C ALA A 232 -14.56 5.34 11.08
N ASP A 233 -13.64 5.98 11.79
CA ASP A 233 -13.55 7.44 11.89
C ASP A 233 -13.34 8.09 10.52
N LEU A 234 -12.41 7.55 9.72
CA LEU A 234 -12.18 8.00 8.35
C LEU A 234 -13.46 7.83 7.49
N ARG A 235 -14.09 6.66 7.56
CA ARG A 235 -15.30 6.34 6.78
C ARG A 235 -16.44 7.27 7.13
N ALA A 236 -16.65 7.55 8.41
CA ALA A 236 -17.68 8.50 8.87
C ALA A 236 -17.40 9.91 8.38
N ALA A 237 -16.15 10.38 8.45
CA ALA A 237 -15.76 11.70 7.97
C ALA A 237 -15.94 11.82 6.45
N VAL A 238 -15.47 10.85 5.67
CA VAL A 238 -15.60 10.83 4.20
C VAL A 238 -17.09 10.86 3.78
N ARG A 239 -17.92 10.01 4.35
CA ARG A 239 -19.37 9.96 4.04
C ARG A 239 -20.07 11.27 4.38
N ARG A 240 -19.75 11.87 5.52
CA ARG A 240 -20.32 13.16 5.94
C ARG A 240 -19.96 14.27 4.96
N ILE A 241 -18.68 14.37 4.56
CA ILE A 241 -18.20 15.38 3.64
C ILE A 241 -18.78 15.15 2.23
N ALA A 242 -18.78 13.90 1.75
CA ALA A 242 -19.34 13.57 0.44
C ALA A 242 -20.84 13.90 0.35
N ALA A 243 -21.62 13.56 1.37
CA ALA A 243 -23.05 13.91 1.42
C ALA A 243 -23.29 15.42 1.46
N ALA A 244 -22.51 16.16 2.26
CA ALA A 244 -22.63 17.62 2.37
C ALA A 244 -22.30 18.37 1.07
N ASN A 245 -21.37 17.82 0.27
CA ASN A 245 -20.91 18.44 -0.98
C ASN A 245 -21.52 17.79 -2.24
N HIS A 246 -22.44 16.83 -2.09
CA HIS A 246 -23.07 16.07 -3.20
C HIS A 246 -22.02 15.44 -4.14
N LEU A 247 -20.94 14.89 -3.57
CA LEU A 247 -19.86 14.32 -4.34
C LEU A 247 -20.20 12.87 -4.74
N GLU A 248 -20.04 12.60 -6.03
CA GLU A 248 -20.06 11.25 -6.56
C GLU A 248 -18.64 10.69 -6.60
N HIS A 249 -18.48 9.42 -6.28
CA HIS A 249 -17.21 8.71 -6.31
C HIS A 249 -17.29 7.57 -7.31
N THR A 250 -16.51 7.66 -8.37
CA THR A 250 -16.40 6.58 -9.36
C THR A 250 -15.18 5.69 -9.11
N ASN A 251 -14.22 6.19 -8.34
CA ASN A 251 -12.98 5.48 -8.02
C ASN A 251 -12.67 5.57 -6.52
N PRO A 252 -12.12 4.51 -5.91
CA PRO A 252 -11.82 4.53 -4.48
C PRO A 252 -10.67 5.49 -4.14
N LEU A 253 -10.78 6.20 -3.02
CA LEU A 253 -9.71 6.99 -2.42
C LEU A 253 -8.56 6.09 -1.93
N VAL A 254 -8.95 4.95 -1.37
CA VAL A 254 -8.03 3.94 -0.87
C VAL A 254 -8.63 2.54 -1.02
N VAL A 255 -7.76 1.59 -1.34
CA VAL A 255 -8.08 0.16 -1.36
C VAL A 255 -7.32 -0.55 -0.25
N VAL A 256 -8.03 -1.08 0.72
CA VAL A 256 -7.50 -2.02 1.71
C VAL A 256 -7.63 -3.42 1.14
N ALA A 257 -6.51 -4.13 0.94
CA ALA A 257 -6.54 -5.52 0.49
C ALA A 257 -6.00 -6.44 1.60
N SER A 258 -6.81 -7.38 2.06
CA SER A 258 -6.43 -8.27 3.18
C SER A 258 -6.73 -9.72 2.86
N SER A 259 -5.73 -10.56 3.10
CA SER A 259 -5.85 -12.01 2.94
C SER A 259 -6.65 -12.64 4.08
N GLU A 260 -7.61 -13.47 3.76
CA GLU A 260 -8.31 -14.31 4.77
C GLU A 260 -7.35 -15.29 5.47
N ALA A 261 -6.22 -15.64 4.81
CA ALA A 261 -5.17 -16.53 5.33
C ALA A 261 -4.07 -15.79 6.12
N ASP A 262 -4.15 -14.47 6.26
CA ASP A 262 -3.17 -13.69 7.04
C ASP A 262 -3.38 -13.85 8.54
N ASN A 263 -2.60 -14.75 9.15
CA ASN A 263 -2.64 -14.97 10.59
C ASN A 263 -1.96 -13.86 11.40
N ILE A 264 -1.14 -12.99 10.79
CA ILE A 264 -0.44 -11.91 11.48
C ILE A 264 -1.44 -10.81 11.84
N THR A 265 -2.17 -10.28 10.88
CA THR A 265 -3.17 -9.24 11.16
C THR A 265 -4.46 -9.81 11.74
N LYS A 266 -4.79 -11.08 11.47
CA LYS A 266 -6.00 -11.71 12.00
C LYS A 266 -5.91 -12.12 13.46
N LYS A 267 -4.78 -12.73 13.88
CA LYS A 267 -4.62 -13.29 15.23
C LYS A 267 -3.63 -12.51 16.07
N MET A 268 -2.38 -12.36 15.59
CA MET A 268 -1.32 -11.73 16.38
C MET A 268 -1.61 -10.27 16.66
N PHE A 269 -2.17 -9.53 15.68
CA PHE A 269 -2.61 -8.16 15.87
C PHE A 269 -3.70 -8.08 16.95
N THR A 270 -4.75 -8.90 16.87
CA THR A 270 -5.84 -8.93 17.86
C THR A 270 -5.32 -9.25 19.26
N TYR A 271 -4.45 -10.25 19.42
CA TYR A 271 -3.85 -10.56 20.72
C TYR A 271 -3.02 -9.39 21.27
N SER A 272 -2.25 -8.76 20.40
CA SER A 272 -1.43 -7.62 20.79
C SER A 272 -2.27 -6.40 21.21
N ARG A 273 -3.49 -6.27 20.68
CA ARG A 273 -4.42 -5.17 20.97
C ARG A 273 -5.35 -5.42 22.18
N ALA A 274 -5.44 -6.64 22.68
CA ALA A 274 -6.46 -7.02 23.66
C ALA A 274 -6.48 -6.10 24.89
N VAL A 275 -5.33 -5.78 25.48
CA VAL A 275 -5.25 -4.91 26.67
C VAL A 275 -5.45 -3.43 26.32
N PRO A 276 -4.71 -2.82 25.37
CA PRO A 276 -4.96 -1.44 24.98
C PRO A 276 -6.37 -1.18 24.45
N ALA A 277 -6.93 -2.09 23.67
CA ALA A 277 -8.29 -1.97 23.13
C ALA A 277 -9.36 -1.92 24.22
N TRP A 278 -9.14 -2.63 25.34
CA TRP A 278 -10.05 -2.56 26.48
C TRP A 278 -10.08 -1.15 27.09
N PHE A 279 -8.91 -0.55 27.29
CA PHE A 279 -8.84 0.83 27.82
C PHE A 279 -9.44 1.83 26.82
N GLU A 280 -9.13 1.74 25.55
CA GLU A 280 -9.64 2.62 24.50
C GLU A 280 -11.17 2.54 24.37
N SER A 281 -11.75 1.34 24.46
CA SER A 281 -13.21 1.15 24.37
C SER A 281 -13.97 1.75 25.53
N VAL A 282 -13.33 1.88 26.70
CA VAL A 282 -13.94 2.45 27.92
C VAL A 282 -13.75 3.97 27.98
N LEU A 283 -12.58 4.46 27.60
CA LEU A 283 -12.19 5.87 27.82
C LEU A 283 -12.60 6.79 26.65
N ASP A 284 -12.71 6.24 25.44
CA ASP A 284 -12.97 7.02 24.23
C ASP A 284 -13.84 6.21 23.25
N PRO A 285 -15.15 6.08 23.49
CA PRO A 285 -16.05 5.35 22.61
C PRO A 285 -16.24 6.11 21.29
N VAL A 286 -16.19 5.38 20.16
CA VAL A 286 -16.52 5.92 18.83
C VAL A 286 -17.98 6.33 18.79
N GLU A 287 -18.30 7.51 18.20
CA GLU A 287 -19.68 7.88 17.90
C GLU A 287 -20.37 6.77 17.09
N GLN A 288 -21.68 6.56 17.35
CA GLN A 288 -22.46 5.49 16.73
C GLN A 288 -22.40 5.58 15.20
N VAL A 289 -21.48 4.81 14.62
CA VAL A 289 -21.56 4.41 13.22
C VAL A 289 -22.49 3.20 13.21
N ASP A 290 -23.40 3.11 12.25
CA ASP A 290 -24.30 1.95 12.07
C ASP A 290 -23.46 0.67 11.87
N MET A 291 -23.18 -0.04 12.93
CA MET A 291 -22.16 -1.10 12.99
C MET A 291 -22.72 -2.50 13.22
N GLN A 292 -24.01 -2.70 12.92
CA GLN A 292 -24.64 -4.04 12.92
C GLN A 292 -24.24 -4.91 14.14
N GLY A 293 -24.24 -4.33 15.35
CA GLY A 293 -24.01 -5.06 16.59
C GLY A 293 -22.53 -5.30 16.99
N ALA A 294 -21.57 -4.70 16.29
CA ALA A 294 -20.16 -4.78 16.68
C ALA A 294 -19.90 -3.95 17.96
N SER A 295 -19.09 -4.49 18.87
CA SER A 295 -18.68 -3.79 20.08
C SER A 295 -17.54 -2.79 19.83
N GLN A 296 -17.40 -1.80 20.71
CA GLN A 296 -16.26 -0.87 20.69
C GLN A 296 -14.91 -1.61 20.79
N TRP A 297 -14.90 -2.70 21.55
CA TRP A 297 -13.71 -3.55 21.69
C TRP A 297 -13.37 -4.24 20.37
N ASP A 298 -14.37 -4.76 19.63
CA ASP A 298 -14.15 -5.40 18.32
C ASP A 298 -13.50 -4.43 17.34
N LEU A 299 -13.94 -3.17 17.32
CA LEU A 299 -13.35 -2.12 16.51
C LEU A 299 -11.90 -1.81 16.87
N ALA A 300 -11.59 -1.74 18.15
CA ALA A 300 -10.26 -1.42 18.63
C ALA A 300 -9.29 -2.60 18.52
N ALA A 301 -9.78 -3.84 18.63
CA ALA A 301 -8.96 -5.05 18.63
C ALA A 301 -8.80 -5.74 17.27
N THR A 302 -9.64 -5.41 16.29
CA THR A 302 -9.62 -6.06 14.98
C THR A 302 -8.94 -5.18 13.93
N ALA A 303 -8.07 -5.78 13.13
CA ALA A 303 -7.50 -5.09 11.97
C ALA A 303 -8.57 -4.86 10.90
N VAL A 304 -8.54 -3.70 10.24
CA VAL A 304 -9.58 -3.23 9.30
C VAL A 304 -9.98 -4.27 8.24
N GLY A 305 -9.04 -4.98 7.66
CA GLY A 305 -9.30 -5.97 6.61
C GLY A 305 -9.96 -7.26 7.10
N HIS A 306 -10.07 -7.47 8.42
CA HIS A 306 -10.74 -8.60 9.04
C HIS A 306 -12.05 -8.20 9.74
N PHE A 307 -12.39 -6.92 9.73
CA PHE A 307 -13.64 -6.43 10.30
C PHE A 307 -14.77 -6.59 9.27
N ARG A 308 -15.62 -7.59 9.47
CA ARG A 308 -16.62 -8.04 8.49
C ARG A 308 -17.49 -6.94 7.92
N SER A 309 -17.99 -6.03 8.77
CA SER A 309 -18.89 -4.94 8.35
C SER A 309 -18.23 -3.89 7.45
N PHE A 310 -16.89 -3.91 7.32
CA PHE A 310 -16.18 -3.00 6.42
C PHE A 310 -15.80 -3.64 5.09
N ILE A 311 -15.88 -4.97 4.97
CA ILE A 311 -15.55 -5.65 3.72
C ILE A 311 -16.59 -5.23 2.67
N THR A 312 -16.08 -4.63 1.59
CA THR A 312 -16.91 -4.17 0.46
C THR A 312 -16.84 -5.11 -0.73
N HIS A 313 -15.69 -5.75 -0.94
CA HIS A 313 -15.42 -6.60 -2.09
C HIS A 313 -14.71 -7.89 -1.68
N ARG A 314 -14.84 -8.90 -2.54
CA ARG A 314 -14.03 -10.12 -2.50
C ARG A 314 -13.26 -10.29 -3.79
N LEU A 315 -11.96 -10.57 -3.67
CA LEU A 315 -11.08 -10.92 -4.77
C LEU A 315 -10.75 -12.40 -4.66
N GLU A 316 -11.27 -13.17 -5.61
CA GLU A 316 -11.31 -14.63 -5.52
C GLU A 316 -10.71 -15.24 -6.79
N ALA A 317 -9.96 -16.35 -6.63
CA ALA A 317 -9.50 -17.18 -7.73
C ALA A 317 -10.18 -18.55 -7.67
N THR A 318 -10.52 -19.13 -8.83
CA THR A 318 -11.19 -20.43 -8.90
C THR A 318 -10.33 -21.55 -8.34
N ASP A 319 -9.01 -21.49 -8.57
CA ASP A 319 -8.01 -22.40 -8.05
C ASP A 319 -6.58 -21.82 -8.18
N ALA A 320 -5.59 -22.49 -7.59
CA ALA A 320 -4.20 -22.02 -7.61
C ALA A 320 -3.55 -22.01 -9.01
N LEU A 321 -3.96 -22.89 -9.92
CA LEU A 321 -3.43 -22.95 -11.29
C LEU A 321 -3.97 -21.79 -12.11
N SER A 322 -5.28 -21.59 -12.10
CA SER A 322 -5.95 -20.46 -12.74
C SER A 322 -5.43 -19.13 -12.21
N ALA A 323 -5.26 -19.00 -10.89
CA ALA A 323 -4.68 -17.82 -10.29
C ALA A 323 -3.29 -17.48 -10.83
N ASN A 324 -2.40 -18.46 -10.96
CA ASN A 324 -1.03 -18.25 -11.45
C ASN A 324 -0.96 -18.03 -12.97
N GLN A 325 -1.94 -18.51 -13.73
CA GLN A 325 -2.03 -18.36 -15.19
C GLN A 325 -2.78 -17.08 -15.59
N ALA A 326 -3.64 -16.58 -14.72
CA ALA A 326 -4.60 -15.50 -14.98
C ALA A 326 -4.00 -14.26 -15.67
N CYS A 327 -2.74 -13.95 -15.42
CA CYS A 327 -2.06 -12.79 -16.01
C CYS A 327 -0.93 -13.14 -16.98
N SER A 328 -0.73 -14.41 -17.28
CA SER A 328 0.28 -14.86 -18.25
C SER A 328 -0.29 -15.02 -19.65
N ALA A 329 -1.60 -15.18 -19.79
CA ALA A 329 -2.28 -15.28 -21.09
C ALA A 329 -2.79 -13.91 -21.52
N ALA A 330 -2.53 -13.55 -22.78
CA ALA A 330 -3.19 -12.44 -23.47
C ALA A 330 -4.66 -12.80 -23.71
N THR A 331 -5.45 -12.88 -22.66
CA THR A 331 -6.88 -12.98 -22.78
C THR A 331 -7.41 -11.60 -23.12
N THR A 332 -7.86 -11.41 -24.34
CA THR A 332 -8.68 -10.27 -24.76
C THR A 332 -10.04 -10.34 -24.05
N ILE A 333 -10.03 -10.25 -22.73
CA ILE A 333 -11.23 -9.93 -21.99
C ILE A 333 -11.25 -8.40 -21.95
N ASP A 334 -12.08 -7.84 -22.79
CA ASP A 334 -12.35 -6.40 -22.89
C ASP A 334 -13.17 -5.96 -21.66
N THR A 335 -12.58 -6.15 -20.48
CA THR A 335 -13.13 -5.72 -19.21
C THR A 335 -12.14 -4.77 -18.56
N LYS A 336 -12.08 -3.53 -19.06
CA LYS A 336 -11.67 -2.42 -18.22
C LYS A 336 -12.56 -2.49 -16.96
N MET A 337 -11.99 -2.58 -15.76
CA MET A 337 -12.66 -1.97 -14.62
C MET A 337 -12.93 -0.54 -15.09
N PRO A 338 -14.20 -0.10 -15.08
CA PRO A 338 -14.53 1.17 -15.67
C PRO A 338 -13.77 2.28 -14.93
N ALA A 339 -12.66 2.71 -15.52
CA ALA A 339 -11.92 3.88 -15.02
C ALA A 339 -12.77 5.16 -15.13
N ASN A 340 -13.90 5.12 -15.84
CA ASN A 340 -14.81 6.25 -16.06
C ASN A 340 -16.20 5.83 -16.54
N SER A 341 -16.66 4.60 -16.39
CA SER A 341 -18.05 4.35 -16.66
C SER A 341 -18.85 4.86 -15.45
N LYS A 342 -19.57 5.94 -15.65
CA LYS A 342 -20.85 6.07 -14.99
C LYS A 342 -21.49 4.70 -15.08
N LEU A 343 -21.66 4.02 -13.96
CA LEU A 343 -22.40 2.76 -13.82
C LEU A 343 -23.89 2.91 -14.25
N ASN A 344 -24.18 3.87 -15.13
CA ASN A 344 -25.48 4.32 -15.60
C ASN A 344 -25.87 3.76 -16.96
N GLU A 345 -25.17 2.75 -17.50
CA GLU A 345 -25.79 1.98 -18.60
C GLU A 345 -25.91 0.52 -18.20
N PRO A 346 -27.15 0.06 -17.95
CA PRO A 346 -27.43 -1.35 -17.71
C PRO A 346 -27.36 -2.10 -19.04
N ALA A 347 -26.21 -2.61 -19.40
CA ALA A 347 -26.23 -3.82 -20.22
C ALA A 347 -26.75 -4.95 -19.32
N GLY A 348 -28.10 -5.02 -19.13
CA GLY A 348 -28.78 -6.18 -18.63
C GLY A 348 -28.37 -6.72 -17.25
N ILE A 349 -28.01 -5.88 -16.29
CA ILE A 349 -27.68 -6.31 -14.93
C ILE A 349 -28.99 -6.50 -14.15
N THR A 350 -29.49 -7.72 -14.16
CA THR A 350 -30.44 -8.16 -13.13
C THR A 350 -29.71 -8.14 -11.80
N ALA A 351 -30.37 -7.74 -10.71
CA ALA A 351 -29.87 -7.46 -9.36
C ALA A 351 -29.19 -8.65 -8.61
N ASN A 352 -28.43 -9.47 -9.30
CA ASN A 352 -27.60 -10.55 -8.77
C ASN A 352 -26.13 -10.20 -9.07
N THR A 353 -25.56 -9.37 -8.21
CA THR A 353 -24.12 -9.16 -7.95
C THR A 353 -23.18 -9.61 -9.10
N SER A 354 -23.05 -8.79 -10.14
CA SER A 354 -22.14 -9.07 -11.24
C SER A 354 -20.69 -8.96 -10.75
N ALA A 355 -19.96 -10.08 -10.77
CA ALA A 355 -18.52 -10.07 -10.53
C ALA A 355 -17.81 -9.48 -11.74
N TRP A 356 -16.76 -8.67 -11.50
CA TRP A 356 -15.86 -8.23 -12.56
C TRP A 356 -14.82 -9.31 -12.82
N GLN A 357 -14.85 -9.88 -14.01
CA GLN A 357 -13.83 -10.84 -14.44
C GLN A 357 -12.56 -10.08 -14.80
N LEU A 358 -11.51 -10.20 -13.97
CA LEU A 358 -10.24 -9.49 -14.16
C LEU A 358 -9.30 -10.25 -15.09
N ALA A 359 -9.34 -11.58 -15.04
CA ALA A 359 -8.64 -12.51 -15.90
C ALA A 359 -9.35 -13.88 -15.80
N GLU A 360 -8.93 -14.86 -16.63
CA GLU A 360 -9.44 -16.22 -16.50
C GLU A 360 -9.20 -16.76 -15.08
N GLY A 361 -10.26 -17.16 -14.41
CA GLY A 361 -10.19 -17.69 -13.05
C GLY A 361 -9.93 -16.65 -11.94
N LEU A 362 -9.89 -15.34 -12.24
CA LEU A 362 -9.72 -14.26 -11.24
C LEU A 362 -10.87 -13.27 -11.35
N GLN A 363 -11.61 -13.08 -10.28
CA GLN A 363 -12.76 -12.18 -10.22
C GLN A 363 -12.74 -11.28 -8.99
N LEU A 364 -13.22 -10.04 -9.17
CA LEU A 364 -13.55 -9.12 -8.09
C LEU A 364 -15.06 -9.01 -7.99
N ARG A 365 -15.63 -9.25 -6.81
CA ARG A 365 -17.06 -9.24 -6.57
C ARG A 365 -17.41 -8.27 -5.45
N PRO A 366 -18.33 -7.28 -5.66
CA PRO A 366 -18.89 -6.49 -4.59
C PRO A 366 -19.73 -7.38 -3.67
N ILE A 367 -19.73 -7.11 -2.36
CA ILE A 367 -20.53 -7.87 -1.39
C ILE A 367 -21.99 -7.42 -1.40
N ALA A 368 -22.20 -6.12 -1.66
CA ALA A 368 -23.52 -5.50 -1.76
C ALA A 368 -23.48 -4.38 -2.80
N GLU A 369 -24.65 -4.01 -3.32
CA GLU A 369 -24.78 -2.92 -4.29
C GLU A 369 -24.21 -1.59 -3.77
N ALA A 370 -24.43 -1.27 -2.51
CA ALA A 370 -23.87 -0.08 -1.86
C ALA A 370 -22.32 -0.08 -1.79
N ALA A 371 -21.66 -1.20 -2.08
CA ALA A 371 -20.19 -1.27 -2.15
C ALA A 371 -19.64 -0.63 -3.43
N LEU A 372 -20.44 -0.47 -4.47
CA LEU A 372 -20.03 0.10 -5.75
C LEU A 372 -19.70 1.59 -5.63
N ASP A 373 -20.44 2.31 -4.78
CA ASP A 373 -20.30 3.76 -4.58
C ASP A 373 -19.47 4.11 -3.32
N ASP A 374 -18.92 3.10 -2.63
CA ASP A 374 -18.10 3.36 -1.44
C ASP A 374 -16.71 3.86 -1.85
N PRO A 375 -16.30 5.07 -1.47
CA PRO A 375 -14.99 5.62 -1.82
C PRO A 375 -13.85 4.93 -1.06
N LEU A 376 -14.15 4.05 -0.12
CA LEU A 376 -13.20 3.35 0.73
C LEU A 376 -13.38 1.84 0.58
N TRP A 377 -12.60 1.23 -0.30
CA TRP A 377 -12.72 -0.20 -0.55
C TRP A 377 -11.95 -1.03 0.48
N VAL A 378 -12.63 -2.07 0.99
CA VAL A 378 -12.01 -3.14 1.77
C VAL A 378 -12.22 -4.44 1.01
N VAL A 379 -11.14 -4.90 0.39
CA VAL A 379 -11.12 -6.09 -0.46
C VAL A 379 -10.56 -7.26 0.33
N GLN A 380 -11.40 -8.25 0.62
CA GLN A 380 -10.94 -9.52 1.19
C GLN A 380 -10.49 -10.44 0.07
N THR A 381 -9.27 -10.96 0.18
CA THR A 381 -8.71 -11.89 -0.81
C THR A 381 -8.70 -13.31 -0.27
N ASP A 382 -8.93 -14.28 -1.14
CA ASP A 382 -8.77 -15.69 -0.80
C ASP A 382 -7.28 -16.11 -0.73
N LYS A 383 -7.04 -17.34 -0.29
CA LYS A 383 -5.69 -17.92 -0.14
C LYS A 383 -4.96 -18.15 -1.47
N TYR A 384 -5.66 -18.22 -2.60
CA TYR A 384 -5.05 -18.43 -3.91
C TYR A 384 -4.53 -17.13 -4.50
N VAL A 385 -5.13 -16.01 -4.12
CA VAL A 385 -4.67 -14.66 -4.50
C VAL A 385 -3.58 -14.17 -3.53
N LEU A 386 -3.83 -14.24 -2.22
CA LEU A 386 -2.85 -13.91 -1.18
C LEU A 386 -2.77 -15.04 -0.14
N PRO A 387 -1.80 -15.94 -0.22
CA PRO A 387 -1.73 -17.13 0.64
C PRO A 387 -1.29 -16.83 2.09
N ASN A 388 -0.76 -15.65 2.36
CA ASN A 388 -0.25 -15.26 3.68
C ASN A 388 -0.12 -13.73 3.80
N HIS A 389 0.63 -13.26 4.81
CA HIS A 389 0.87 -11.84 5.05
C HIS A 389 1.64 -11.09 3.92
N GLY A 390 2.46 -11.81 3.15
CA GLY A 390 3.25 -11.21 2.05
C GLY A 390 2.49 -11.19 0.72
N PHE A 391 2.73 -10.19 -0.12
CA PHE A 391 2.02 -10.02 -1.39
C PHE A 391 2.91 -9.91 -2.64
N MET A 392 4.16 -9.47 -2.50
CA MET A 392 5.01 -9.05 -3.63
C MET A 392 5.24 -10.14 -4.68
N ALA A 393 5.30 -11.42 -4.26
CA ALA A 393 5.49 -12.55 -5.17
C ALA A 393 4.18 -13.08 -5.78
N GLN A 394 3.01 -12.45 -5.49
CA GLN A 394 1.70 -12.97 -5.86
C GLN A 394 1.23 -12.39 -7.20
N LYS A 395 1.43 -13.14 -8.28
CA LYS A 395 1.04 -12.72 -9.64
C LYS A 395 -0.45 -12.38 -9.78
N PRO A 396 -1.41 -13.16 -9.23
CA PRO A 396 -2.83 -12.83 -9.31
C PRO A 396 -3.14 -11.47 -8.67
N PHE A 397 -2.47 -11.14 -7.59
CA PHE A 397 -2.66 -9.87 -6.91
C PHE A 397 -2.13 -8.69 -7.74
N TRP A 398 -0.98 -8.84 -8.39
CA TRP A 398 -0.48 -7.83 -9.32
C TRP A 398 -1.37 -7.67 -10.55
N CYS A 399 -2.03 -8.74 -11.00
CA CYS A 399 -3.05 -8.67 -12.04
C CYS A 399 -4.23 -7.78 -11.65
N PHE A 400 -4.74 -7.98 -10.44
CA PHE A 400 -5.77 -7.10 -9.88
C PHE A 400 -5.31 -5.64 -9.87
N ILE A 401 -4.09 -5.35 -9.42
CA ILE A 401 -3.53 -4.00 -9.38
C ILE A 401 -3.46 -3.38 -10.77
N ASP A 402 -2.88 -4.09 -11.75
CA ASP A 402 -2.75 -3.60 -13.11
C ASP A 402 -4.14 -3.30 -13.73
N ARG A 403 -5.15 -4.14 -13.46
CA ARG A 403 -6.52 -3.91 -13.91
C ARG A 403 -7.18 -2.72 -13.23
N ALA A 404 -6.99 -2.59 -11.93
CA ALA A 404 -7.50 -1.45 -11.14
C ALA A 404 -6.90 -0.11 -11.58
N LEU A 405 -5.66 -0.12 -12.10
CA LEU A 405 -5.00 1.05 -12.68
C LEU A 405 -5.40 1.33 -14.14
N GLY A 406 -6.27 0.51 -14.73
CA GLY A 406 -6.68 0.64 -16.12
C GLY A 406 -5.57 0.27 -17.12
N LEU A 407 -4.57 -0.50 -16.71
CA LEU A 407 -3.50 -0.93 -17.58
C LEU A 407 -3.98 -2.07 -18.49
N PRO A 408 -3.61 -2.06 -19.80
CA PRO A 408 -4.01 -3.10 -20.73
C PRO A 408 -3.36 -4.45 -20.34
N ALA A 409 -4.05 -5.56 -20.66
CA ALA A 409 -3.43 -6.88 -20.58
C ALA A 409 -2.22 -6.92 -21.52
N SER A 410 -1.05 -7.26 -20.98
CA SER A 410 0.16 -7.37 -21.79
C SER A 410 -0.01 -8.50 -22.83
N ARG A 411 0.12 -8.18 -24.12
CA ARG A 411 0.36 -9.19 -25.14
C ARG A 411 1.82 -9.65 -25.02
N GLN A 412 2.11 -10.62 -24.17
CA GLN A 412 3.41 -11.28 -24.20
C GLN A 412 3.46 -12.18 -25.43
N THR A 413 4.01 -11.68 -26.53
CA THR A 413 4.56 -12.53 -27.58
C THR A 413 5.84 -13.13 -27.03
N TYR A 414 5.75 -14.32 -26.43
CA TYR A 414 6.92 -15.16 -26.22
C TYR A 414 7.43 -15.61 -27.58
N ALA A 415 8.41 -14.89 -28.13
CA ALA A 415 9.26 -15.47 -29.16
C ALA A 415 10.02 -16.63 -28.51
N ARG A 416 9.61 -17.87 -28.80
CA ARG A 416 10.43 -19.04 -28.53
C ARG A 416 11.75 -18.86 -29.27
N LYS A 417 12.83 -18.70 -28.53
CA LYS A 417 14.18 -18.98 -29.00
C LYS A 417 14.63 -20.31 -28.43
#